data_12aea24d5a90daa82de7cda79cb7c31e
#
_entry.id   12aea24d5a90daa82de7cda79cb7c31e
#
_cell.length_a   1.000
_cell.length_b   1.000
_cell.length_c   1.000
_cell.angle_alpha   90.00
_cell.angle_beta   90.00
_cell.angle_gamma   90.00
#
_symmetry.space_group_name_H-M   'P 1'
#
loop_
_entity.id
_entity.type
_entity.pdbx_description
1 polymer ?
#
loop_
_entity_poly.entity_id
_entity_poly.type
_entity_poly.pdbx_seq_one_letter_code
_entity_poly.pdbx_strand_id
1 'polypeptide(L)'
;RGEFVVTAVGDATEIGKVAQKSTEQTSVKTPLYVQLDKLASMISKVGSVVSVAAFVIFLVHDILTNPAWGGKDYFYMAEIVLDYFMMAVTLIVMAVPEGLPMAITLSLALNMRRMLKSNNLVRKLHACETMGAVTVICTDKTGTLTQNRMQVADIMVMKGQDGLLNEAIALNTTADIDASGRGIGNPTESALLLWLQGQGADYRSLRSDNAVADRLPFSTERKYMATVAAVDDAESLFVNGAPEVVMGFCDISEADAEAVRKQLRQWQDKAMRTLAFACRR
;
A
#
# COMPACT_ATOMS: atom_id res chain seq x y z
N ARG A 1 25.85 17.47 3.50
CA ARG A 1 26.52 16.73 2.40
C ARG A 1 27.18 15.50 3.02
N GLY A 2 27.09 14.35 2.36
CA GLY A 2 27.72 13.12 2.78
C GLY A 2 28.39 12.44 1.58
N GLU A 3 29.32 11.54 1.83
CA GLU A 3 29.94 10.68 0.84
C GLU A 3 29.41 9.27 1.00
N PHE A 4 29.25 8.55 -0.08
CA PHE A 4 28.85 7.15 -0.07
C PHE A 4 29.61 6.36 -1.13
N VAL A 5 29.81 5.08 -0.87
CA VAL A 5 30.42 4.15 -1.82
C VAL A 5 29.34 3.21 -2.34
N VAL A 6 29.24 3.11 -3.67
CA VAL A 6 28.31 2.17 -4.31
C VAL A 6 28.90 0.78 -4.21
N THR A 7 28.22 -0.14 -3.52
CA THR A 7 28.65 -1.52 -3.31
C THR A 7 27.97 -2.52 -4.24
N ALA A 8 26.80 -2.19 -4.79
CA ALA A 8 26.04 -3.03 -5.72
C ALA A 8 25.25 -2.16 -6.67
N VAL A 9 25.02 -2.65 -7.90
CA VAL A 9 24.24 -1.97 -8.95
C VAL A 9 23.24 -2.94 -9.59
N GLY A 10 22.15 -2.41 -10.16
CA GLY A 10 21.14 -3.17 -10.86
C GLY A 10 20.49 -4.24 -10.01
N ASP A 11 20.38 -5.47 -10.53
CA ASP A 11 19.72 -6.60 -9.85
C ASP A 11 20.45 -7.09 -8.60
N ALA A 12 21.73 -6.74 -8.44
CA ALA A 12 22.51 -7.07 -7.25
C ALA A 12 22.17 -6.18 -6.05
N THR A 13 21.49 -5.06 -6.24
CA THR A 13 21.01 -4.19 -5.15
C THR A 13 19.87 -4.85 -4.38
N GLU A 14 19.62 -4.43 -3.14
CA GLU A 14 18.47 -4.93 -2.36
C GLU A 14 17.13 -4.61 -3.05
N ILE A 15 17.00 -3.44 -3.68
CA ILE A 15 15.83 -3.09 -4.49
C ILE A 15 15.71 -4.00 -5.71
N GLY A 16 16.82 -4.31 -6.38
CA GLY A 16 16.84 -5.24 -7.52
C GLY A 16 16.36 -6.64 -7.13
N LYS A 17 16.84 -7.18 -6.01
CA LYS A 17 16.40 -8.48 -5.47
C LYS A 17 14.90 -8.48 -5.13
N VAL A 18 14.38 -7.40 -4.54
CA VAL A 18 12.94 -7.25 -4.25
C VAL A 18 12.14 -7.20 -5.55
N ALA A 19 12.61 -6.47 -6.57
CA ALA A 19 11.98 -6.40 -7.88
C ALA A 19 11.92 -7.78 -8.56
N GLN A 20 13.01 -8.55 -8.54
CA GLN A 20 13.05 -9.92 -9.03
C GLN A 20 12.01 -10.80 -8.32
N LYS A 21 12.01 -10.83 -6.99
CA LYS A 21 11.03 -11.61 -6.22
C LYS A 21 9.58 -11.18 -6.49
N SER A 22 9.31 -9.91 -6.74
CA SER A 22 7.97 -9.42 -7.06
C SER A 22 7.50 -9.82 -8.47
N THR A 23 8.43 -10.13 -9.36
CA THR A 23 8.13 -10.58 -10.74
C THR A 23 8.12 -12.10 -10.88
N GLU A 24 8.65 -12.85 -9.90
CA GLU A 24 8.53 -14.30 -9.89
C GLU A 24 7.05 -14.72 -9.92
N GLN A 25 6.71 -15.48 -10.96
CA GLN A 25 5.38 -16.08 -11.08
C GLN A 25 5.26 -17.22 -10.09
N THR A 26 4.80 -16.94 -8.90
CA THR A 26 4.33 -17.98 -8.00
C THR A 26 3.03 -18.55 -8.58
N SER A 27 3.10 -19.77 -9.10
CA SER A 27 1.95 -20.54 -9.60
C SER A 27 1.11 -21.10 -8.44
N VAL A 28 0.89 -20.31 -7.39
CA VAL A 28 0.05 -20.74 -6.27
C VAL A 28 -1.40 -20.78 -6.74
N LYS A 29 -2.00 -21.97 -6.73
CA LYS A 29 -3.43 -22.14 -7.00
C LYS A 29 -4.24 -21.41 -5.95
N THR A 30 -5.21 -20.62 -6.38
CA THR A 30 -6.09 -19.90 -5.47
C THR A 30 -7.04 -20.85 -4.72
N PRO A 31 -7.54 -20.50 -3.53
CA PRO A 31 -8.50 -21.28 -2.79
C PRO A 31 -9.75 -21.67 -3.60
N LEU A 32 -10.29 -20.74 -4.37
CA LEU A 32 -11.45 -20.97 -5.24
C LEU A 32 -11.12 -21.99 -6.32
N TYR A 33 -9.96 -21.86 -6.99
CA TYR A 33 -9.53 -22.82 -7.99
C TYR A 33 -9.45 -24.24 -7.43
N VAL A 34 -8.88 -24.41 -6.22
CA VAL A 34 -8.79 -25.71 -5.54
C VAL A 34 -10.18 -26.28 -5.22
N GLN A 35 -11.12 -25.44 -4.76
CA GLN A 35 -12.49 -25.88 -4.47
C GLN A 35 -13.24 -26.29 -5.74
N LEU A 36 -13.07 -25.54 -6.83
CA LEU A 36 -13.70 -25.83 -8.11
C LEU A 36 -13.13 -27.08 -8.78
N ASP A 37 -11.81 -27.29 -8.68
CA ASP A 37 -11.14 -28.49 -9.15
C ASP A 37 -11.65 -29.76 -8.41
N LYS A 38 -11.83 -29.65 -7.09
CA LYS A 38 -12.46 -30.70 -6.28
C LYS A 38 -13.90 -30.99 -6.70
N LEU A 39 -14.70 -29.93 -6.92
CA LEU A 39 -16.09 -30.05 -7.36
C LEU A 39 -16.18 -30.69 -8.74
N ALA A 40 -15.37 -30.24 -9.71
CA ALA A 40 -15.31 -30.82 -11.04
C ALA A 40 -14.90 -32.31 -11.00
N SER A 41 -13.89 -32.64 -10.20
CA SER A 41 -13.46 -34.02 -9.99
C SER A 41 -14.56 -34.88 -9.36
N MET A 42 -15.32 -34.37 -8.41
CA MET A 42 -16.45 -35.05 -7.81
C MET A 42 -17.57 -35.33 -8.82
N ILE A 43 -17.96 -34.32 -9.58
CA ILE A 43 -18.99 -34.42 -10.63
C ILE A 43 -18.55 -35.44 -11.68
N SER A 44 -17.30 -35.37 -12.16
CA SER A 44 -16.78 -36.33 -13.15
C SER A 44 -16.78 -37.75 -12.62
N LYS A 45 -16.40 -37.99 -11.35
CA LYS A 45 -16.45 -39.31 -10.73
C LYS A 45 -17.87 -39.87 -10.65
N VAL A 46 -18.80 -39.03 -10.15
CA VAL A 46 -20.22 -39.43 -10.07
C VAL A 46 -20.79 -39.70 -11.47
N GLY A 47 -20.52 -38.83 -12.43
CA GLY A 47 -20.94 -38.99 -13.81
C GLY A 47 -20.39 -40.26 -14.45
N SER A 48 -19.12 -40.61 -14.21
CA SER A 48 -18.50 -41.85 -14.69
C SER A 48 -19.14 -43.11 -14.06
N VAL A 49 -19.40 -43.08 -12.76
CA VAL A 49 -20.07 -44.20 -12.09
C VAL A 49 -21.48 -44.40 -12.62
N VAL A 50 -22.25 -43.31 -12.78
CA VAL A 50 -23.62 -43.37 -13.34
C VAL A 50 -23.61 -43.88 -14.78
N SER A 51 -22.67 -43.42 -15.59
CA SER A 51 -22.52 -43.84 -16.99
C SER A 51 -22.20 -45.34 -17.12
N VAL A 52 -21.24 -45.83 -16.30
CA VAL A 52 -20.90 -47.28 -16.30
C VAL A 52 -22.08 -48.08 -15.79
N ALA A 53 -22.76 -47.62 -14.75
CA ALA A 53 -23.96 -48.33 -14.23
C ALA A 53 -25.07 -48.35 -15.30
N ALA A 54 -25.33 -47.27 -16.01
CA ALA A 54 -26.30 -47.20 -17.10
C ALA A 54 -25.92 -48.21 -18.23
N PHE A 55 -24.65 -48.19 -18.65
CA PHE A 55 -24.15 -49.16 -19.65
C PHE A 55 -24.43 -50.61 -19.24
N VAL A 56 -24.09 -50.98 -18.00
CA VAL A 56 -24.29 -52.36 -17.51
C VAL A 56 -25.77 -52.68 -17.42
N ILE A 57 -26.59 -51.80 -16.88
CA ILE A 57 -28.04 -52.02 -16.72
C ILE A 57 -28.72 -52.19 -18.07
N PHE A 58 -28.45 -51.32 -19.05
CA PHE A 58 -29.05 -51.42 -20.37
C PHE A 58 -28.57 -52.65 -21.12
N LEU A 59 -27.29 -53.01 -21.03
CA LEU A 59 -26.74 -54.18 -21.65
C LEU A 59 -27.36 -55.44 -21.06
N VAL A 60 -27.43 -55.54 -19.71
CA VAL A 60 -28.06 -56.74 -19.03
C VAL A 60 -29.55 -56.82 -19.35
N HIS A 61 -30.27 -55.70 -19.36
CA HIS A 61 -31.66 -55.66 -19.72
C HIS A 61 -31.89 -56.17 -21.16
N ASP A 62 -31.05 -55.73 -22.09
CA ASP A 62 -31.17 -56.13 -23.49
C ASP A 62 -30.82 -57.62 -23.66
N ILE A 63 -29.81 -58.14 -22.98
CA ILE A 63 -29.45 -59.55 -22.99
C ILE A 63 -30.62 -60.43 -22.48
N LEU A 64 -31.38 -59.96 -21.49
CA LEU A 64 -32.49 -60.71 -20.89
C LEU A 64 -33.79 -60.62 -21.69
N THR A 65 -34.02 -59.55 -22.44
CA THR A 65 -35.29 -59.28 -23.10
C THR A 65 -35.26 -59.45 -24.62
N ASN A 66 -34.12 -59.36 -25.26
CA ASN A 66 -33.97 -59.41 -26.70
C ASN A 66 -33.61 -60.81 -27.17
N PRO A 67 -34.52 -61.50 -27.92
CA PRO A 67 -34.28 -62.87 -28.43
C PRO A 67 -33.09 -62.99 -29.37
N ALA A 68 -32.61 -61.88 -29.94
CA ALA A 68 -31.48 -61.84 -30.85
C ALA A 68 -30.17 -62.38 -30.23
N TRP A 69 -30.03 -62.32 -28.91
CA TRP A 69 -28.87 -62.87 -28.18
C TRP A 69 -28.79 -64.37 -28.21
N GLY A 70 -29.91 -65.07 -28.54
CA GLY A 70 -29.93 -66.52 -28.78
C GLY A 70 -29.57 -66.97 -30.21
N GLY A 71 -29.40 -66.00 -31.12
CA GLY A 71 -29.02 -66.19 -32.50
C GLY A 71 -27.48 -66.20 -32.71
N LYS A 72 -27.01 -66.66 -33.86
CA LYS A 72 -25.58 -66.65 -34.21
C LYS A 72 -25.12 -65.41 -34.95
N ASP A 73 -25.84 -64.28 -34.78
CA ASP A 73 -25.54 -63.03 -35.52
C ASP A 73 -24.63 -62.10 -34.68
N TYR A 74 -23.34 -62.41 -34.71
CA TYR A 74 -22.32 -61.74 -33.92
C TYR A 74 -22.17 -60.26 -34.30
N PHE A 75 -22.45 -59.88 -35.56
CA PHE A 75 -22.40 -58.46 -36.00
C PHE A 75 -23.47 -57.62 -35.32
N TYR A 76 -24.70 -58.12 -35.25
CA TYR A 76 -25.80 -57.44 -34.59
C TYR A 76 -25.57 -57.27 -33.06
N MET A 77 -25.01 -58.29 -32.42
CA MET A 77 -24.63 -58.22 -31.01
C MET A 77 -23.55 -57.17 -30.79
N ALA A 78 -22.55 -57.06 -31.65
CA ALA A 78 -21.50 -56.08 -31.59
C ALA A 78 -22.03 -54.64 -31.78
N GLU A 79 -23.00 -54.45 -32.68
CA GLU A 79 -23.66 -53.17 -32.90
C GLU A 79 -24.38 -52.67 -31.65
N ILE A 80 -25.16 -53.51 -30.99
CA ILE A 80 -25.87 -53.18 -29.74
C ILE A 80 -24.89 -52.79 -28.64
N VAL A 81 -23.82 -53.57 -28.45
CA VAL A 81 -22.80 -53.24 -27.44
C VAL A 81 -22.15 -51.93 -27.75
N LEU A 82 -21.85 -51.62 -29.03
CA LEU A 82 -21.26 -50.37 -29.44
C LEU A 82 -22.19 -49.19 -29.20
N ASP A 83 -23.48 -49.33 -29.44
CA ASP A 83 -24.47 -48.27 -29.21
C ASP A 83 -24.57 -47.92 -27.71
N TYR A 84 -24.65 -48.92 -26.84
CA TYR A 84 -24.64 -48.68 -25.39
C TYR A 84 -23.31 -48.09 -24.90
N PHE A 85 -22.20 -48.54 -25.50
CA PHE A 85 -20.89 -47.97 -25.19
C PHE A 85 -20.81 -46.47 -25.62
N MET A 86 -21.28 -46.17 -26.84
CA MET A 86 -21.32 -44.79 -27.32
C MET A 86 -22.23 -43.89 -26.47
N MET A 87 -23.37 -44.43 -26.01
CA MET A 87 -24.24 -43.75 -25.04
C MET A 87 -23.50 -43.47 -23.73
N ALA A 88 -22.81 -44.46 -23.19
CA ALA A 88 -22.03 -44.30 -21.96
C ALA A 88 -20.90 -43.23 -22.09
N VAL A 89 -20.18 -43.27 -23.21
CA VAL A 89 -19.16 -42.25 -23.50
C VAL A 89 -19.78 -40.87 -23.57
N THR A 90 -20.91 -40.70 -24.26
CA THR A 90 -21.63 -39.43 -24.35
C THR A 90 -22.04 -38.90 -22.98
N LEU A 91 -22.55 -39.77 -22.08
CA LEU A 91 -22.89 -39.38 -20.72
C LEU A 91 -21.66 -38.93 -19.91
N ILE A 92 -20.49 -39.60 -20.06
CA ILE A 92 -19.25 -39.18 -19.42
C ILE A 92 -18.82 -37.79 -19.91
N VAL A 93 -18.81 -37.56 -21.21
CA VAL A 93 -18.42 -36.27 -21.81
C VAL A 93 -19.36 -35.17 -21.35
N MET A 94 -20.67 -35.38 -21.34
CA MET A 94 -21.66 -34.42 -20.84
C MET A 94 -21.52 -34.11 -19.35
N ALA A 95 -21.04 -35.07 -18.54
CA ALA A 95 -20.85 -34.88 -17.10
C ALA A 95 -19.65 -33.98 -16.78
N VAL A 96 -18.70 -33.74 -17.71
CA VAL A 96 -17.55 -32.86 -17.48
C VAL A 96 -17.95 -31.40 -17.64
N PRO A 97 -17.85 -30.56 -16.62
CA PRO A 97 -18.26 -29.15 -16.70
C PRO A 97 -17.19 -28.28 -17.39
N GLU A 98 -17.02 -28.44 -18.69
CA GLU A 98 -15.98 -27.73 -19.48
C GLU A 98 -16.14 -26.18 -19.46
N GLY A 99 -17.37 -25.72 -19.30
CA GLY A 99 -17.68 -24.28 -19.24
C GLY A 99 -17.24 -23.59 -17.94
N LEU A 100 -17.00 -24.33 -16.86
CA LEU A 100 -16.73 -23.76 -15.54
C LEU A 100 -15.43 -22.96 -15.49
N PRO A 101 -14.28 -23.44 -15.96
CA PRO A 101 -13.04 -22.65 -15.98
C PRO A 101 -13.15 -21.39 -16.85
N MET A 102 -13.87 -21.50 -17.97
CA MET A 102 -14.10 -20.37 -18.87
C MET A 102 -14.98 -19.29 -18.23
N ALA A 103 -16.04 -19.67 -17.56
CA ALA A 103 -16.92 -18.73 -16.85
C ALA A 103 -16.18 -17.98 -15.73
N ILE A 104 -15.29 -18.67 -15.00
CA ILE A 104 -14.47 -18.07 -13.94
C ILE A 104 -13.48 -17.07 -14.53
N THR A 105 -12.73 -17.44 -15.56
CA THR A 105 -11.76 -16.54 -16.19
C THR A 105 -12.43 -15.30 -16.77
N LEU A 106 -13.60 -15.45 -17.37
CA LEU A 106 -14.38 -14.32 -17.85
C LEU A 106 -14.85 -13.40 -16.71
N SER A 107 -15.35 -13.98 -15.61
CA SER A 107 -15.75 -13.22 -14.42
C SER A 107 -14.60 -12.44 -13.80
N LEU A 108 -13.42 -13.08 -13.65
CA LEU A 108 -12.22 -12.44 -13.14
C LEU A 108 -11.74 -11.32 -14.08
N ALA A 109 -11.79 -11.51 -15.38
CA ALA A 109 -11.43 -10.49 -16.36
C ALA A 109 -12.36 -9.26 -16.29
N LEU A 110 -13.68 -9.48 -16.12
CA LEU A 110 -14.65 -8.40 -15.94
C LEU A 110 -14.42 -7.65 -14.62
N ASN A 111 -14.10 -8.36 -13.54
CA ASN A 111 -13.78 -7.74 -12.26
C ASN A 111 -12.49 -6.93 -12.34
N MET A 112 -11.44 -7.44 -13.00
CA MET A 112 -10.20 -6.69 -13.23
C MET A 112 -10.47 -5.38 -14.00
N ARG A 113 -11.33 -5.42 -15.01
CA ARG A 113 -11.75 -4.21 -15.76
C ARG A 113 -12.50 -3.21 -14.87
N ARG A 114 -13.34 -3.68 -13.92
CA ARG A 114 -14.02 -2.80 -12.96
C ARG A 114 -13.03 -2.16 -11.99
N MET A 115 -12.06 -2.95 -11.49
CA MET A 115 -11.00 -2.45 -10.59
C MET A 115 -10.12 -1.40 -11.27
N LEU A 116 -9.80 -1.58 -12.55
CA LEU A 116 -9.06 -0.61 -13.34
C LEU A 116 -9.81 0.73 -13.44
N LYS A 117 -11.13 0.71 -13.60
CA LYS A 117 -11.96 1.93 -13.60
C LYS A 117 -11.94 2.68 -12.27
N SER A 118 -11.65 1.98 -11.17
CA SER A 118 -11.48 2.54 -9.82
C SER A 118 -10.01 2.86 -9.49
N ASN A 119 -9.17 3.05 -10.52
CA ASN A 119 -7.73 3.32 -10.42
C ASN A 119 -6.92 2.23 -9.69
N ASN A 120 -7.42 0.99 -9.64
CA ASN A 120 -6.73 -0.16 -9.09
C ASN A 120 -6.16 -1.01 -10.23
N LEU A 121 -4.85 -0.92 -10.46
CA LEU A 121 -4.17 -1.71 -11.48
C LEU A 121 -3.85 -3.12 -10.94
N VAL A 122 -4.60 -4.09 -11.43
CA VAL A 122 -4.36 -5.51 -11.14
C VAL A 122 -3.57 -6.14 -12.29
N ARG A 123 -2.42 -6.73 -12.00
CA ARG A 123 -1.55 -7.36 -13.00
C ARG A 123 -1.83 -8.85 -13.21
N LYS A 124 -2.37 -9.54 -12.20
CA LYS A 124 -2.66 -10.97 -12.25
C LYS A 124 -4.15 -11.20 -12.01
N LEU A 125 -4.82 -11.95 -12.89
CA LEU A 125 -6.26 -12.25 -12.80
C LEU A 125 -6.65 -12.84 -11.43
N HIS A 126 -5.82 -13.75 -10.92
CA HIS A 126 -6.06 -14.40 -9.62
C HIS A 126 -5.93 -13.47 -8.41
N ALA A 127 -5.30 -12.30 -8.56
CA ALA A 127 -5.20 -11.33 -7.47
C ALA A 127 -6.57 -10.75 -7.08
N CYS A 128 -7.51 -10.63 -8.03
CA CYS A 128 -8.88 -10.18 -7.75
C CYS A 128 -9.60 -11.11 -6.77
N GLU A 129 -9.39 -12.42 -6.92
CA GLU A 129 -9.95 -13.43 -6.04
C GLU A 129 -9.31 -13.40 -4.66
N THR A 130 -7.97 -13.36 -4.61
CA THR A 130 -7.23 -13.31 -3.35
C THR A 130 -7.60 -12.08 -2.52
N MET A 131 -7.81 -10.93 -3.16
CA MET A 131 -8.25 -9.71 -2.49
C MET A 131 -9.64 -9.86 -1.84
N GLY A 132 -10.55 -10.61 -2.46
CA GLY A 132 -11.88 -10.87 -1.90
C GLY A 132 -11.87 -11.81 -0.68
N ALA A 133 -10.82 -12.61 -0.52
CA ALA A 133 -10.67 -13.60 0.55
C ALA A 133 -9.67 -13.18 1.64
N VAL A 134 -9.21 -11.92 1.63
CA VAL A 134 -8.24 -11.39 2.59
C VAL A 134 -8.84 -11.32 3.98
N THR A 135 -8.15 -11.90 4.97
CA THR A 135 -8.49 -11.85 6.40
C THR A 135 -7.55 -10.95 7.20
N VAL A 136 -6.34 -10.68 6.69
CA VAL A 136 -5.34 -9.84 7.33
C VAL A 136 -4.77 -8.86 6.30
N ILE A 137 -4.78 -7.58 6.62
CA ILE A 137 -4.21 -6.52 5.79
C ILE A 137 -3.00 -5.93 6.51
N CYS A 138 -1.80 -6.10 5.92
CA CYS A 138 -0.59 -5.44 6.38
C CYS A 138 -0.36 -4.19 5.54
N THR A 139 -0.28 -3.04 6.18
CA THR A 139 -0.08 -1.76 5.49
C THR A 139 0.99 -0.93 6.17
N ASP A 140 1.76 -0.18 5.40
CA ASP A 140 2.62 0.87 5.94
C ASP A 140 1.78 2.11 6.27
N LYS A 141 2.26 2.90 7.24
CA LYS A 141 1.58 4.12 7.66
C LYS A 141 1.81 5.26 6.65
N THR A 142 3.06 5.52 6.34
CA THR A 142 3.46 6.76 5.66
C THR A 142 3.33 6.65 4.14
N GLY A 143 2.54 7.52 3.54
CA GLY A 143 2.28 7.51 2.09
C GLY A 143 1.24 6.48 1.64
N THR A 144 0.75 5.62 2.55
CA THR A 144 -0.32 4.64 2.29
C THR A 144 -1.59 5.02 3.05
N LEU A 145 -1.54 5.07 4.38
CA LEU A 145 -2.64 5.53 5.21
C LEU A 145 -2.64 7.07 5.34
N THR A 146 -1.51 7.70 5.13
CA THR A 146 -1.34 9.15 5.16
C THR A 146 -0.85 9.65 3.81
N GLN A 147 -1.06 10.93 3.53
CA GLN A 147 -0.60 11.57 2.29
C GLN A 147 0.89 11.91 2.31
N ASN A 148 1.63 11.58 3.36
CA ASN A 148 3.01 12.03 3.62
C ASN A 148 3.17 13.55 3.47
N ARG A 149 2.16 14.29 3.89
CA ARG A 149 2.05 15.73 3.75
C ARG A 149 1.75 16.33 5.11
N MET A 150 2.67 17.14 5.63
CA MET A 150 2.50 17.86 6.88
C MET A 150 1.87 19.22 6.61
N GLN A 151 1.08 19.69 7.55
CA GLN A 151 0.50 21.05 7.55
C GLN A 151 0.56 21.59 8.97
N VAL A 152 0.81 22.91 9.10
CA VAL A 152 0.69 23.60 10.38
C VAL A 152 -0.79 23.73 10.68
N ALA A 153 -1.23 23.12 11.78
CA ALA A 153 -2.62 23.10 12.21
C ALA A 153 -2.92 24.19 13.23
N ASP A 154 -1.95 24.49 14.10
CA ASP A 154 -2.12 25.47 15.18
C ASP A 154 -0.75 26.00 15.61
N ILE A 155 -0.71 27.23 16.13
CA ILE A 155 0.49 27.90 16.61
C ILE A 155 0.16 28.59 17.94
N MET A 156 1.06 28.49 18.91
CA MET A 156 1.04 29.26 20.15
C MET A 156 2.29 30.13 20.20
N VAL A 157 2.10 31.43 20.22
CA VAL A 157 3.19 32.40 20.37
C VAL A 157 3.16 32.97 21.77
N MET A 158 4.32 33.00 22.41
CA MET A 158 4.47 33.67 23.72
C MET A 158 4.44 35.17 23.55
N LYS A 159 3.90 35.88 24.52
CA LYS A 159 3.76 37.35 24.47
C LYS A 159 5.07 38.05 24.18
N GLY A 160 5.07 38.96 23.19
CA GLY A 160 6.22 39.77 22.81
C GLY A 160 7.22 39.08 21.86
N GLN A 161 6.92 37.91 21.32
CA GLN A 161 7.80 37.13 20.42
C GLN A 161 7.27 37.04 18.98
N ASP A 162 6.22 37.80 18.63
CA ASP A 162 5.54 37.66 17.32
C ASP A 162 6.45 38.06 16.13
N GLY A 163 7.40 38.95 16.34
CA GLY A 163 8.23 39.52 15.27
C GLY A 163 9.37 38.61 14.75
N LEU A 164 9.74 37.56 15.48
CA LEU A 164 10.89 36.70 15.13
C LEU A 164 10.54 35.32 14.65
N LEU A 165 9.27 34.96 14.62
CA LEU A 165 8.85 33.63 14.23
C LEU A 165 9.09 33.38 12.75
N ASN A 166 8.90 34.39 11.90
CA ASN A 166 9.09 34.26 10.46
C ASN A 166 10.56 34.03 10.12
N GLU A 167 11.46 34.77 10.73
CA GLU A 167 12.91 34.60 10.61
C GLU A 167 13.35 33.26 11.16
N ALA A 168 12.84 32.88 12.32
CA ALA A 168 13.15 31.58 12.93
C ALA A 168 12.75 30.41 12.01
N ILE A 169 11.61 30.49 11.36
CA ILE A 169 11.15 29.48 10.40
C ILE A 169 12.02 29.54 9.12
N ALA A 170 12.20 30.73 8.54
CA ALA A 170 12.91 30.89 7.27
C ALA A 170 14.38 30.47 7.36
N LEU A 171 15.09 30.93 8.42
CA LEU A 171 16.52 30.76 8.57
C LEU A 171 16.92 29.41 9.18
N ASN A 172 16.08 28.86 10.08
CA ASN A 172 16.37 27.63 10.78
C ASN A 172 15.68 26.42 10.13
N THR A 173 15.59 26.40 8.80
CA THR A 173 15.13 25.27 7.98
C THR A 173 16.04 25.07 6.78
N THR A 174 16.16 23.82 6.31
CA THR A 174 16.96 23.44 5.14
C THR A 174 16.10 23.07 3.94
N ALA A 175 14.78 22.95 4.12
CA ALA A 175 13.82 22.67 3.07
C ALA A 175 13.67 23.84 2.09
N ASP A 176 13.11 23.55 0.94
CA ASP A 176 12.76 24.55 -0.10
C ASP A 176 11.39 24.19 -0.69
N ILE A 177 10.82 25.11 -1.48
CA ILE A 177 9.56 24.91 -2.20
C ILE A 177 9.83 25.05 -3.68
N ASP A 178 9.44 24.05 -4.48
CA ASP A 178 9.60 24.07 -5.92
C ASP A 178 8.62 25.05 -6.60
N ALA A 179 8.79 25.23 -7.91
CA ALA A 179 7.92 26.10 -8.72
C ALA A 179 6.45 25.60 -8.78
N SER A 180 6.19 24.36 -8.41
CA SER A 180 4.83 23.77 -8.35
C SER A 180 4.17 23.89 -6.96
N GLY A 181 4.84 24.54 -6.00
CA GLY A 181 4.36 24.68 -4.63
C GLY A 181 4.54 23.41 -3.77
N ARG A 182 5.42 22.48 -4.18
CA ARG A 182 5.74 21.30 -3.39
C ARG A 182 6.99 21.51 -2.56
N GLY A 183 6.95 21.05 -1.33
CA GLY A 183 8.13 21.08 -0.46
C GLY A 183 9.20 20.08 -0.92
N ILE A 184 10.44 20.54 -0.92
CA ILE A 184 11.65 19.76 -1.17
C ILE A 184 12.40 19.64 0.15
N GLY A 185 12.70 18.40 0.58
CA GLY A 185 13.43 18.14 1.82
C GLY A 185 12.54 17.58 2.93
N ASN A 186 12.78 17.97 4.17
CA ASN A 186 12.04 17.45 5.32
C ASN A 186 10.56 17.91 5.28
N PRO A 187 9.58 16.97 5.34
CA PRO A 187 8.16 17.33 5.29
C PRO A 187 7.70 18.31 6.37
N THR A 188 8.29 18.25 7.58
CA THR A 188 7.97 19.16 8.69
C THR A 188 8.45 20.58 8.37
N GLU A 189 9.69 20.72 7.88
CA GLU A 189 10.25 22.00 7.49
C GLU A 189 9.50 22.61 6.29
N SER A 190 9.16 21.77 5.30
CA SER A 190 8.36 22.19 4.14
C SER A 190 6.98 22.71 4.56
N ALA A 191 6.35 22.08 5.56
CA ALA A 191 5.06 22.54 6.08
C ALA A 191 5.14 23.93 6.74
N LEU A 192 6.24 24.20 7.44
CA LEU A 192 6.49 25.50 8.03
C LEU A 192 6.69 26.60 6.96
N LEU A 193 7.46 26.31 5.91
CA LEU A 193 7.67 27.24 4.81
C LEU A 193 6.37 27.51 4.03
N LEU A 194 5.54 26.48 3.79
CA LEU A 194 4.24 26.65 3.14
C LEU A 194 3.28 27.47 4.00
N TRP A 195 3.30 27.27 5.31
CA TRP A 195 2.53 28.08 6.25
C TRP A 195 2.99 29.55 6.20
N LEU A 196 4.30 29.78 6.21
CA LEU A 196 4.88 31.14 6.14
C LEU A 196 4.45 31.88 4.87
N GLN A 197 4.48 31.19 3.71
CA GLN A 197 3.95 31.73 2.46
C GLN A 197 2.45 32.05 2.53
N GLY A 198 1.68 31.20 3.21
CA GLY A 198 0.25 31.42 3.44
C GLY A 198 -0.04 32.66 4.29
N GLN A 199 0.89 33.07 5.15
CA GLN A 199 0.85 34.34 5.90
C GLN A 199 1.31 35.55 5.09
N GLY A 200 1.71 35.37 3.83
CA GLY A 200 2.18 36.45 2.97
C GLY A 200 3.66 36.80 3.14
N ALA A 201 4.42 36.04 3.90
CA ALA A 201 5.86 36.26 4.06
C ALA A 201 6.65 35.40 3.06
N ASP A 202 7.62 36.06 2.37
CA ASP A 202 8.54 35.41 1.45
C ASP A 202 9.79 34.92 2.19
N TYR A 203 9.87 33.62 2.45
CA TYR A 203 11.02 33.00 3.12
C TYR A 203 12.33 33.16 2.33
N ARG A 204 12.26 33.33 0.99
CA ARG A 204 13.46 33.53 0.14
C ARG A 204 14.06 34.87 0.36
N SER A 205 13.24 35.94 0.42
CA SER A 205 13.70 37.28 0.79
C SER A 205 14.29 37.26 2.20
N LEU A 206 13.60 36.65 3.17
CA LEU A 206 14.14 36.56 4.54
C LEU A 206 15.48 35.82 4.61
N ARG A 207 15.73 34.84 3.75
CA ARG A 207 17.02 34.14 3.65
C ARG A 207 18.09 34.96 2.93
N SER A 208 17.70 35.78 1.96
CA SER A 208 18.65 36.65 1.25
C SER A 208 19.09 37.88 2.07
N ASP A 209 18.16 38.40 2.85
CA ASP A 209 18.39 39.62 3.64
C ASP A 209 19.15 39.34 4.94
N ASN A 210 19.12 38.09 5.43
CA ASN A 210 19.75 37.71 6.68
C ASN A 210 20.84 36.65 6.46
N ALA A 211 22.08 37.01 6.71
CA ALA A 211 23.22 36.11 6.55
C ALA A 211 23.28 35.05 7.65
N VAL A 212 23.27 33.82 7.29
CA VAL A 212 23.49 32.67 8.22
C VAL A 212 25.01 32.55 8.46
N ALA A 213 25.44 32.75 9.70
CA ALA A 213 26.83 32.62 10.12
C ALA A 213 27.23 31.16 10.38
N ASP A 214 26.39 30.44 11.12
CA ASP A 214 26.66 29.02 11.45
C ASP A 214 25.35 28.24 11.64
N ARG A 215 25.43 26.92 11.45
CA ARG A 215 24.28 26.04 11.57
C ARG A 215 24.66 24.71 12.19
N LEU A 216 23.98 24.35 13.28
CA LEU A 216 24.01 23.02 13.88
C LEU A 216 22.84 22.19 13.34
N PRO A 217 23.08 21.19 12.48
CA PRO A 217 22.01 20.37 11.90
C PRO A 217 21.25 19.57 12.94
N PHE A 218 20.02 19.19 12.65
CA PHE A 218 19.22 18.31 13.50
C PHE A 218 19.91 16.95 13.68
N SER A 219 19.91 16.46 14.91
CA SER A 219 20.25 15.05 15.19
C SER A 219 19.20 14.40 16.11
N THR A 220 19.00 13.09 15.95
CA THR A 220 18.03 12.32 16.75
C THR A 220 18.42 12.26 18.23
N GLU A 221 19.72 12.36 18.54
CA GLU A 221 20.23 12.37 19.91
C GLU A 221 19.92 13.71 20.60
N ARG A 222 20.21 14.81 19.91
CA ARG A 222 19.97 16.17 20.45
C ARG A 222 18.51 16.58 20.40
N LYS A 223 17.74 16.10 19.41
CA LYS A 223 16.34 16.44 19.13
C LYS A 223 16.09 17.92 18.82
N TYR A 224 17.10 18.66 18.46
CA TYR A 224 17.00 20.06 18.03
C TYR A 224 18.02 20.38 16.95
N MET A 225 17.80 21.49 16.26
CA MET A 225 18.74 22.17 15.40
C MET A 225 18.84 23.63 15.84
N ALA A 226 19.97 24.26 15.50
CA ALA A 226 20.21 25.66 15.82
C ALA A 226 20.86 26.38 14.63
N THR A 227 20.60 27.69 14.48
CA THR A 227 21.18 28.52 13.45
C THR A 227 21.51 29.89 14.04
N VAL A 228 22.70 30.34 13.79
CA VAL A 228 23.15 31.71 14.11
C VAL A 228 23.06 32.52 12.84
N ALA A 229 22.33 33.62 12.89
CA ALA A 229 22.16 34.54 11.76
C ALA A 229 22.14 35.99 12.21
N ALA A 230 22.57 36.89 11.32
CA ALA A 230 22.43 38.32 11.54
C ALA A 230 21.02 38.76 11.12
N VAL A 231 20.25 39.28 12.08
CA VAL A 231 18.89 39.83 11.85
C VAL A 231 18.84 41.22 12.44
N ASP A 232 18.46 42.23 11.67
CA ASP A 232 18.45 43.65 12.05
C ASP A 232 19.80 44.10 12.64
N ASP A 233 20.90 43.75 11.99
CA ASP A 233 22.28 44.05 12.42
C ASP A 233 22.69 43.46 13.80
N ALA A 234 21.84 42.55 14.36
CA ALA A 234 22.14 41.83 15.58
C ALA A 234 22.36 40.35 15.34
N GLU A 235 23.36 39.76 15.97
CA GLU A 235 23.57 38.32 15.93
C GLU A 235 22.47 37.61 16.76
N SER A 236 21.72 36.75 16.12
CA SER A 236 20.58 36.06 16.69
C SER A 236 20.77 34.55 16.58
N LEU A 237 20.55 33.85 17.70
CA LEU A 237 20.50 32.37 17.75
C LEU A 237 19.08 31.92 17.69
N PHE A 238 18.76 31.13 16.68
CA PHE A 238 17.47 30.44 16.52
C PHE A 238 17.62 28.95 16.83
N VAL A 239 16.75 28.39 17.65
CA VAL A 239 16.70 26.97 18.00
C VAL A 239 15.32 26.44 17.69
N ASN A 240 15.23 25.30 17.00
CA ASN A 240 13.98 24.58 16.89
C ASN A 240 14.17 23.09 17.18
N GLY A 241 13.14 22.46 17.73
CA GLY A 241 13.23 21.05 18.08
C GLY A 241 12.06 20.57 18.93
N ALA A 242 12.30 19.44 19.61
CA ALA A 242 11.35 18.86 20.53
C ALA A 242 11.02 19.85 21.65
N PRO A 243 9.73 20.13 21.93
CA PRO A 243 9.33 21.14 22.90
C PRO A 243 9.96 20.97 24.26
N GLU A 244 10.07 19.73 24.73
CA GLU A 244 10.68 19.42 26.03
C GLU A 244 12.15 19.79 26.13
N VAL A 245 12.88 19.77 25.01
CA VAL A 245 14.30 20.14 24.94
C VAL A 245 14.43 21.65 24.81
N VAL A 246 13.67 22.25 23.90
CA VAL A 246 13.75 23.71 23.63
C VAL A 246 13.31 24.52 24.85
N MET A 247 12.25 24.09 25.56
CA MET A 247 11.83 24.72 26.81
C MET A 247 12.92 24.71 27.88
N GLY A 248 13.78 23.69 27.90
CA GLY A 248 14.91 23.62 28.84
C GLY A 248 16.01 24.66 28.59
N PHE A 249 16.02 25.28 27.42
CA PHE A 249 16.95 26.37 27.07
C PHE A 249 16.38 27.78 27.34
N CYS A 250 15.06 27.85 27.64
CA CYS A 250 14.35 29.11 27.75
C CYS A 250 14.23 29.53 29.23
N ASP A 251 14.42 30.82 29.48
CA ASP A 251 14.10 31.42 30.77
C ASP A 251 12.63 31.87 30.74
N ILE A 252 11.74 30.97 31.13
CA ILE A 252 10.29 31.17 31.13
C ILE A 252 9.74 31.03 32.55
N SER A 253 8.70 31.80 32.91
CA SER A 253 8.03 31.66 34.19
C SER A 253 7.37 30.27 34.31
N GLU A 254 7.27 29.74 35.53
CA GLU A 254 6.61 28.43 35.74
C GLU A 254 5.15 28.43 35.30
N ALA A 255 4.45 29.58 35.44
CA ALA A 255 3.06 29.74 34.99
C ALA A 255 2.96 29.60 33.43
N ASP A 256 3.88 30.24 32.72
CA ASP A 256 3.93 30.13 31.24
C ASP A 256 4.34 28.72 30.79
N ALA A 257 5.31 28.12 31.49
CA ALA A 257 5.72 26.74 31.23
C ALA A 257 4.57 25.75 31.41
N GLU A 258 3.75 25.94 32.42
CA GLU A 258 2.58 25.09 32.67
C GLU A 258 1.51 25.31 31.58
N ALA A 259 1.28 26.54 31.15
CA ALA A 259 0.37 26.85 30.04
C ALA A 259 0.81 26.16 28.75
N VAL A 260 2.12 26.23 28.42
CA VAL A 260 2.68 25.54 27.26
C VAL A 260 2.54 24.02 27.39
N ARG A 261 2.87 23.41 28.53
CA ARG A 261 2.72 21.97 28.77
C ARG A 261 1.27 21.50 28.60
N LYS A 262 0.30 22.30 29.09
CA LYS A 262 -1.12 22.03 28.92
C LYS A 262 -1.54 22.03 27.46
N GLN A 263 -1.10 23.04 26.70
CA GLN A 263 -1.40 23.12 25.26
C GLN A 263 -0.75 21.98 24.48
N LEU A 264 0.50 21.64 24.80
CA LEU A 264 1.22 20.51 24.18
C LEU A 264 0.46 19.19 24.39
N ARG A 265 -0.04 18.92 25.60
CA ARG A 265 -0.85 17.71 25.87
C ARG A 265 -2.11 17.68 25.01
N GLN A 266 -2.82 18.80 24.87
CA GLN A 266 -4.03 18.88 24.02
C GLN A 266 -3.74 18.56 22.54
N TRP A 267 -2.59 19.00 22.03
CA TRP A 267 -2.17 18.70 20.66
C TRP A 267 -1.72 17.25 20.51
N GLN A 268 -0.98 16.72 21.48
CA GLN A 268 -0.53 15.32 21.50
C GLN A 268 -1.71 14.33 21.59
N ASP A 269 -2.75 14.66 22.39
CA ASP A 269 -3.98 13.87 22.48
C ASP A 269 -4.73 13.79 21.13
N LYS A 270 -4.54 14.79 20.27
CA LYS A 270 -5.03 14.81 18.89
C LYS A 270 -4.06 14.18 17.89
N ALA A 271 -3.01 13.51 18.37
CA ALA A 271 -1.93 12.92 17.57
C ALA A 271 -1.20 13.93 16.66
N MET A 272 -1.15 15.21 17.05
CA MET A 272 -0.39 16.23 16.33
C MET A 272 1.09 16.13 16.68
N ARG A 273 1.94 16.34 15.68
CA ARG A 273 3.38 16.52 15.89
C ARG A 273 3.63 17.93 16.36
N THR A 274 4.31 18.08 17.49
CA THR A 274 4.63 19.37 18.10
C THR A 274 6.10 19.74 17.87
N LEU A 275 6.37 21.03 17.63
CA LEU A 275 7.69 21.61 17.45
C LEU A 275 7.74 22.94 18.19
N ALA A 276 8.83 23.22 18.90
CA ALA A 276 9.04 24.50 19.55
C ALA A 276 10.16 25.30 18.87
N PHE A 277 10.02 26.62 18.91
CA PHE A 277 11.02 27.59 18.48
C PHE A 277 11.43 28.44 19.66
N ALA A 278 12.71 28.73 19.76
CA ALA A 278 13.27 29.70 20.69
C ALA A 278 14.30 30.61 19.97
N CYS A 279 14.45 31.78 20.44
CA CYS A 279 15.46 32.71 19.93
C CYS A 279 16.17 33.44 21.08
N ARG A 280 17.42 33.84 20.84
CA ARG A 280 18.20 34.69 21.72
C ARG A 280 18.92 35.73 20.82
N ARG A 281 18.74 37.02 21.12
CA ARG A 281 19.49 38.15 20.57
C ARG A 281 20.67 38.49 21.46
#